data_5c00e0aa5df208cc4106067a07b58cf7
#
_entry.id   5c00e0aa5df208cc4106067a07b58cf7
#
_cell.length_a   1.000
_cell.length_b   1.000
_cell.length_c   1.000
_cell.angle_alpha   90.00
_cell.angle_beta   90.00
_cell.angle_gamma   90.00
#
_symmetry.space_group_name_H-M   'P 1'
#
loop_
_entity.id
_entity.type
_entity.pdbx_description
1 polymer ?
#
loop_
_entity_poly.entity_id
_entity_poly.type
_entity_poly.pdbx_seq_one_letter_code
_entity_poly.pdbx_strand_id
1 'polypeptide(L)'
;MVARQRLSSKYVYHFEQATPKPVKRVFHTAIQTYNQTGLVQLRPGKPSLTRNSLTLGTYQQQQSHANGSIELGQGGPTVTYAVVKTLNHGQARLNTAYPEAVATSVAVHEVGHALGLDHSRQLDSVMYPFDQGQTTLSHADISALKTIYG
;
A
#
# COMPACT_ATOMS: atom_id res chain seq x y z
N MET A 1 -0.52 12.55 2.78
CA MET A 1 -1.75 12.61 3.60
C MET A 1 -1.37 12.77 5.06
N VAL A 2 -1.97 13.68 5.76
CA VAL A 2 -1.69 13.87 7.19
C VAL A 2 -3.01 13.78 7.96
N ALA A 3 -3.13 12.77 8.78
CA ALA A 3 -4.24 12.69 9.70
C ALA A 3 -3.97 13.62 10.89
N ARG A 4 -4.90 14.47 11.22
CA ARG A 4 -4.78 15.33 12.41
C ARG A 4 -4.72 14.49 13.69
N GLN A 5 -5.32 13.30 13.66
CA GLN A 5 -5.23 12.32 14.73
C GLN A 5 -4.37 11.16 14.25
N ARG A 6 -3.54 10.64 15.14
CA ARG A 6 -2.68 9.52 14.85
C ARG A 6 -3.49 8.26 14.53
N LEU A 7 -3.19 7.62 13.41
CA LEU A 7 -3.80 6.35 13.06
C LEU A 7 -3.26 5.24 13.97
N SER A 8 -4.11 4.28 14.31
CA SER A 8 -3.65 3.05 14.96
C SER A 8 -2.72 2.30 14.00
N SER A 9 -1.66 1.73 14.55
CA SER A 9 -0.71 0.92 13.78
C SER A 9 -1.22 -0.50 13.48
N LYS A 10 -2.37 -0.88 14.03
CA LYS A 10 -2.92 -2.23 13.88
C LYS A 10 -3.94 -2.25 12.76
N TYR A 11 -3.71 -3.12 11.78
CA TYR A 11 -4.54 -3.31 10.60
C TYR A 11 -4.94 -4.76 10.45
N VAL A 12 -6.11 -5.01 9.87
CA VAL A 12 -6.43 -6.29 9.26
C VAL A 12 -6.37 -6.11 7.74
N TYR A 13 -5.92 -7.14 7.02
CA TYR A 13 -5.94 -7.12 5.56
C TYR A 13 -6.68 -8.33 5.01
N HIS A 14 -7.29 -8.13 3.84
CA HIS A 14 -7.98 -9.21 3.13
C HIS A 14 -7.82 -9.01 1.64
N PHE A 15 -7.95 -10.11 0.92
CA PHE A 15 -7.92 -10.08 -0.54
C PHE A 15 -9.33 -10.02 -1.11
N GLU A 16 -9.51 -9.25 -2.18
CA GLU A 16 -10.73 -9.31 -2.96
C GLU A 16 -10.93 -10.72 -3.53
N GLN A 17 -12.20 -11.09 -3.75
CA GLN A 17 -12.52 -12.39 -4.32
C GLN A 17 -11.83 -12.59 -5.68
N ALA A 18 -11.39 -13.81 -5.96
CA ALA A 18 -10.72 -14.19 -7.19
C ALA A 18 -9.34 -13.53 -7.41
N THR A 19 -8.70 -13.01 -6.36
CA THR A 19 -7.32 -12.51 -6.47
C THR A 19 -6.38 -13.68 -6.79
N PRO A 20 -5.61 -13.62 -7.91
CA PRO A 20 -4.72 -14.71 -8.29
C PRO A 20 -3.62 -14.99 -7.28
N LYS A 21 -3.18 -16.27 -7.20
CA LYS A 21 -2.10 -16.66 -6.28
C LYS A 21 -0.80 -15.86 -6.45
N PRO A 22 -0.32 -15.59 -7.67
CA PRO A 22 0.90 -14.79 -7.83
C PRO A 22 0.77 -13.38 -7.25
N VAL A 23 -0.41 -12.78 -7.36
CA VAL A 23 -0.70 -11.45 -6.80
C VAL A 23 -0.71 -11.53 -5.26
N LYS A 24 -1.37 -12.53 -4.69
CA LYS A 24 -1.35 -12.74 -3.24
C LYS A 24 0.07 -12.89 -2.72
N ARG A 25 0.92 -13.59 -3.46
CA ARG A 25 2.31 -13.86 -3.06
C ARG A 25 3.12 -12.56 -2.95
N VAL A 26 3.04 -11.69 -3.93
CA VAL A 26 3.78 -10.43 -3.88
C VAL A 26 3.23 -9.48 -2.81
N PHE A 27 1.92 -9.49 -2.58
CA PHE A 27 1.34 -8.73 -1.47
C PHE A 27 1.76 -9.28 -0.11
N HIS A 28 1.83 -10.60 0.07
CA HIS A 28 2.32 -11.18 1.32
C HIS A 28 3.76 -10.74 1.62
N THR A 29 4.62 -10.70 0.61
CA THR A 29 5.99 -10.19 0.75
C THR A 29 5.98 -8.71 1.14
N ALA A 30 5.14 -7.90 0.51
CA ALA A 30 4.99 -6.49 0.86
C ALA A 30 4.51 -6.32 2.31
N ILE A 31 3.52 -7.09 2.74
CA ILE A 31 3.02 -7.08 4.10
C ILE A 31 4.15 -7.38 5.10
N GLN A 32 4.96 -8.41 4.83
CA GLN A 32 6.11 -8.74 5.67
C GLN A 32 7.12 -7.58 5.74
N THR A 33 7.37 -6.92 4.61
CA THR A 33 8.28 -5.78 4.56
C THR A 33 7.84 -4.66 5.52
N TYR A 34 6.56 -4.31 5.52
CA TYR A 34 6.05 -3.29 6.44
C TYR A 34 6.00 -3.77 7.88
N ASN A 35 5.62 -5.02 8.12
CA ASN A 35 5.59 -5.59 9.47
C ASN A 35 6.97 -5.63 10.13
N GLN A 36 8.02 -5.86 9.35
CA GLN A 36 9.39 -5.91 9.85
C GLN A 36 9.88 -4.56 10.38
N THR A 37 9.24 -3.46 10.01
CA THR A 37 9.60 -2.14 10.56
C THR A 37 9.25 -2.00 12.05
N GLY A 38 8.30 -2.80 12.54
CA GLY A 38 7.75 -2.64 13.89
C GLY A 38 6.85 -1.43 14.05
N LEU A 39 6.61 -0.65 12.98
CA LEU A 39 5.79 0.55 13.01
C LEU A 39 4.32 0.27 12.74
N VAL A 40 4.01 -0.80 12.02
CA VAL A 40 2.65 -1.26 11.73
C VAL A 40 2.56 -2.76 11.99
N GLN A 41 1.34 -3.22 12.27
CA GLN A 41 0.99 -4.61 12.46
C GLN A 41 -0.15 -4.97 11.50
N LEU A 42 0.19 -5.64 10.41
CA LEU A 42 -0.76 -6.04 9.37
C LEU A 42 -1.04 -7.52 9.51
N ARG A 43 -2.28 -7.89 9.86
CA ARG A 43 -2.69 -9.29 10.09
C ARG A 43 -3.88 -9.64 9.21
N PRO A 44 -4.01 -10.90 8.76
CA PRO A 44 -5.19 -11.32 8.03
C PRO A 44 -6.45 -11.14 8.87
N GLY A 45 -7.53 -10.69 8.24
CA GLY A 45 -8.80 -10.55 8.93
C GLY A 45 -9.86 -9.90 8.07
N LYS A 46 -11.11 -10.01 8.50
CA LYS A 46 -12.23 -9.39 7.81
C LYS A 46 -12.29 -7.90 8.13
N PRO A 47 -12.64 -7.06 7.12
CA PRO A 47 -12.80 -5.63 7.35
C PRO A 47 -13.96 -5.38 8.35
N SER A 48 -13.83 -4.31 9.10
CA SER A 48 -14.79 -3.90 10.11
C SER A 48 -14.88 -2.37 10.10
N LEU A 49 -16.03 -1.83 10.48
CA LEU A 49 -16.22 -0.38 10.60
C LEU A 49 -15.46 0.22 11.78
N THR A 50 -14.91 -0.60 12.66
CA THR A 50 -14.24 -0.16 13.90
C THR A 50 -12.72 -0.37 13.89
N ARG A 51 -12.17 -0.90 12.79
CA ARG A 51 -10.74 -1.21 12.66
C ARG A 51 -10.18 -0.67 11.37
N ASN A 52 -8.88 -0.32 11.41
CA ASN A 52 -8.13 -0.05 10.18
C ASN A 52 -8.04 -1.34 9.36
N SER A 53 -8.18 -1.21 8.05
CA SER A 53 -8.13 -2.35 7.15
C SER A 53 -7.43 -2.00 5.84
N LEU A 54 -6.88 -3.04 5.18
CA LEU A 54 -6.37 -2.96 3.83
C LEU A 54 -7.13 -3.96 2.97
N THR A 55 -7.65 -3.51 1.84
CA THR A 55 -8.22 -4.36 0.80
C THR A 55 -7.21 -4.48 -0.32
N LEU A 56 -6.83 -5.71 -0.65
CA LEU A 56 -5.80 -6.02 -1.64
C LEU A 56 -6.41 -6.78 -2.81
N GLY A 57 -6.09 -6.38 -4.02
CA GLY A 57 -6.70 -7.01 -5.19
C GLY A 57 -6.04 -6.63 -6.50
N THR A 58 -6.82 -6.70 -7.57
CA THR A 58 -6.37 -6.46 -8.93
C THR A 58 -7.40 -5.62 -9.69
N TYR A 59 -6.93 -5.04 -10.78
CA TYR A 59 -7.77 -4.45 -11.81
C TYR A 59 -7.10 -4.62 -13.16
N GLN A 60 -7.81 -4.34 -14.23
CA GLN A 60 -7.26 -4.43 -15.59
C GLN A 60 -7.57 -3.15 -16.35
N GLN A 61 -6.52 -2.45 -16.73
CA GLN A 61 -6.66 -1.20 -17.48
C GLN A 61 -5.48 -1.03 -18.43
N GLN A 62 -5.76 -1.10 -19.73
CA GLN A 62 -4.76 -0.93 -20.79
C GLN A 62 -4.79 0.52 -21.29
N GLN A 63 -4.23 1.44 -20.49
CA GLN A 63 -4.10 2.83 -20.87
C GLN A 63 -2.70 3.32 -20.58
N SER A 64 -2.09 4.00 -21.56
CA SER A 64 -0.86 4.74 -21.34
C SER A 64 -1.19 6.21 -21.06
N HIS A 65 -0.40 6.83 -20.19
CA HIS A 65 -0.45 8.27 -19.99
C HIS A 65 0.16 9.01 -21.20
N ALA A 66 -0.12 10.32 -21.30
CA ALA A 66 0.38 11.15 -22.39
C ALA A 66 1.91 11.12 -22.54
N ASN A 67 2.65 10.86 -21.46
CA ASN A 67 4.11 10.73 -21.46
C ASN A 67 4.60 9.31 -21.81
N GLY A 68 3.74 8.40 -22.22
CA GLY A 68 4.08 7.02 -22.56
C GLY A 68 4.20 6.07 -21.36
N SER A 69 4.00 6.55 -20.14
CA SER A 69 4.04 5.68 -18.96
C SER A 69 2.77 4.83 -18.85
N ILE A 70 2.88 3.68 -18.20
CA ILE A 70 1.75 2.79 -17.90
C ILE A 70 1.52 2.74 -16.39
N GLU A 71 0.27 2.57 -16.00
CA GLU A 71 -0.11 2.44 -14.61
C GLU A 71 -0.02 0.97 -14.19
N LEU A 72 0.90 0.66 -13.27
CA LEU A 72 1.11 -0.72 -12.80
C LEU A 72 0.25 -1.06 -11.57
N GLY A 73 -0.19 -0.05 -10.83
CA GLY A 73 -0.99 -0.28 -9.64
C GLY A 73 -1.76 0.96 -9.22
N GLN A 74 -2.66 0.75 -8.29
CA GLN A 74 -3.42 1.81 -7.62
C GLN A 74 -3.40 1.54 -6.12
N GLY A 75 -3.26 2.58 -5.33
CA GLY A 75 -3.30 2.47 -3.89
C GLY A 75 -3.64 3.80 -3.27
N GLY A 76 -4.20 3.74 -2.08
CA GLY A 76 -4.48 4.95 -1.34
C GLY A 76 -5.23 4.67 -0.06
N PRO A 77 -5.15 5.60 0.89
CA PRO A 77 -5.92 5.53 2.11
C PRO A 77 -7.35 6.01 1.86
N THR A 78 -8.28 5.51 2.66
CA THR A 78 -9.59 6.11 2.83
C THR A 78 -9.77 6.38 4.31
N VAL A 79 -9.58 7.64 4.70
CA VAL A 79 -9.54 8.05 6.10
C VAL A 79 -10.89 8.58 6.52
N THR A 80 -11.45 8.03 7.59
CA THR A 80 -12.70 8.46 8.20
C THR A 80 -12.40 9.00 9.58
N TYR A 81 -12.84 10.23 9.82
CA TYR A 81 -12.68 10.89 11.12
C TYR A 81 -13.95 10.63 11.95
N ALA A 82 -13.77 9.97 13.09
CA ALA A 82 -14.83 9.75 14.06
C ALA A 82 -14.55 10.54 15.34
N VAL A 83 -15.57 10.70 16.18
CA VAL A 83 -15.43 11.45 17.43
C VAL A 83 -14.35 10.85 18.34
N VAL A 84 -14.21 9.51 18.35
CA VAL A 84 -13.31 8.79 19.26
C VAL A 84 -11.98 8.44 18.61
N LYS A 85 -11.97 8.15 17.31
CA LYS A 85 -10.73 7.74 16.60
C LYS A 85 -10.83 7.97 15.11
N THR A 86 -9.66 8.05 14.48
CA THR A 86 -9.52 8.11 13.04
C THR A 86 -9.26 6.71 12.51
N LEU A 87 -9.98 6.33 11.45
CA LEU A 87 -9.85 5.01 10.81
C LEU A 87 -9.37 5.18 9.38
N ASN A 88 -8.56 4.23 8.93
CA ASN A 88 -8.15 4.11 7.55
C ASN A 88 -8.62 2.77 6.98
N HIS A 89 -9.37 2.82 5.88
CA HIS A 89 -9.74 1.66 5.07
C HIS A 89 -9.02 1.79 3.73
N GLY A 90 -7.74 1.46 3.72
CA GLY A 90 -6.87 1.60 2.56
C GLY A 90 -7.07 0.49 1.54
N GLN A 91 -6.66 0.77 0.32
CA GLN A 91 -6.75 -0.17 -0.79
C GLN A 91 -5.44 -0.19 -1.55
N ALA A 92 -5.09 -1.38 -2.07
CA ALA A 92 -3.95 -1.55 -2.97
C ALA A 92 -4.31 -2.60 -4.02
N ARG A 93 -4.13 -2.26 -5.30
CA ARG A 93 -4.46 -3.13 -6.43
C ARG A 93 -3.35 -3.10 -7.46
N LEU A 94 -3.10 -4.26 -8.07
CA LEU A 94 -2.13 -4.39 -9.16
C LEU A 94 -2.88 -4.46 -10.49
N ASN A 95 -2.32 -3.81 -11.51
CA ASN A 95 -2.90 -3.78 -12.86
C ASN A 95 -2.46 -5.02 -13.64
N THR A 96 -3.27 -6.07 -13.61
CA THR A 96 -2.94 -7.35 -14.24
C THR A 96 -3.08 -7.34 -15.76
N ALA A 97 -3.45 -6.20 -16.37
CA ALA A 97 -3.31 -6.03 -17.81
C ALA A 97 -1.83 -6.06 -18.24
N TYR A 98 -0.90 -5.82 -17.31
CA TYR A 98 0.54 -5.83 -17.56
C TYR A 98 1.23 -6.86 -16.66
N PRO A 99 1.95 -7.86 -17.23
CA PRO A 99 2.65 -8.86 -16.42
C PRO A 99 3.66 -8.27 -15.44
N GLU A 100 4.34 -7.19 -15.81
CA GLU A 100 5.33 -6.51 -14.97
C GLU A 100 4.74 -5.87 -13.71
N ALA A 101 3.41 -5.74 -13.63
CA ALA A 101 2.74 -5.23 -12.43
C ALA A 101 2.74 -6.25 -11.28
N VAL A 102 2.84 -7.55 -11.60
CA VAL A 102 2.88 -8.61 -10.58
C VAL A 102 4.31 -8.75 -10.09
N ALA A 103 4.76 -7.76 -9.33
CA ALA A 103 6.10 -7.69 -8.78
C ALA A 103 6.05 -7.18 -7.35
N THR A 104 6.98 -7.64 -6.51
CA THR A 104 7.06 -7.23 -5.12
C THR A 104 7.23 -5.71 -4.99
N SER A 105 8.05 -5.09 -5.85
CA SER A 105 8.27 -3.65 -5.83
C SER A 105 6.99 -2.86 -6.03
N VAL A 106 6.13 -3.30 -6.95
CA VAL A 106 4.83 -2.66 -7.20
C VAL A 106 3.90 -2.85 -5.99
N ALA A 107 3.85 -4.07 -5.43
CA ALA A 107 3.03 -4.35 -4.25
C ALA A 107 3.47 -3.50 -3.05
N VAL A 108 4.78 -3.38 -2.79
CA VAL A 108 5.30 -2.55 -1.69
C VAL A 108 4.92 -1.08 -1.89
N HIS A 109 5.02 -0.58 -3.11
CA HIS A 109 4.65 0.79 -3.45
C HIS A 109 3.16 1.06 -3.17
N GLU A 110 2.28 0.19 -3.66
CA GLU A 110 0.84 0.39 -3.51
C GLU A 110 0.38 0.20 -2.06
N VAL A 111 0.94 -0.76 -1.33
CA VAL A 111 0.67 -0.89 0.11
C VAL A 111 1.14 0.36 0.86
N GLY A 112 2.27 0.95 0.45
CA GLY A 112 2.74 2.22 1.01
C GLY A 112 1.68 3.32 0.89
N HIS A 113 1.10 3.48 -0.30
CA HIS A 113 0.00 4.42 -0.50
C HIS A 113 -1.21 4.09 0.38
N ALA A 114 -1.57 2.83 0.47
CA ALA A 114 -2.71 2.40 1.30
C ALA A 114 -2.50 2.72 2.78
N LEU A 115 -1.26 2.73 3.25
CA LEU A 115 -0.89 3.10 4.60
C LEU A 115 -0.75 4.62 4.80
N GLY A 116 -0.78 5.40 3.72
CA GLY A 116 -0.76 6.87 3.77
C GLY A 116 0.51 7.53 3.27
N LEU A 117 1.44 6.77 2.68
CA LEU A 117 2.66 7.35 2.12
C LEU A 117 2.39 8.02 0.78
N ASP A 118 2.95 9.19 0.58
CA ASP A 118 2.94 9.90 -0.69
C ASP A 118 4.16 9.53 -1.54
N HIS A 119 4.16 9.94 -2.82
CA HIS A 119 5.31 9.76 -3.69
C HIS A 119 6.55 10.44 -3.13
N SER A 120 7.71 9.82 -3.34
CA SER A 120 9.01 10.35 -3.00
C SER A 120 9.76 10.76 -4.28
N ARG A 121 10.63 11.77 -4.17
CA ARG A 121 11.51 12.18 -5.26
C ARG A 121 12.84 11.40 -5.27
N GLN A 122 13.08 10.57 -4.27
CA GLN A 122 14.32 9.81 -4.13
C GLN A 122 14.22 8.47 -4.86
N LEU A 123 15.21 8.16 -5.70
CA LEU A 123 15.23 6.94 -6.50
C LEU A 123 15.31 5.66 -5.67
N ASP A 124 15.89 5.73 -4.48
CA ASP A 124 16.00 4.58 -3.57
C ASP A 124 14.74 4.32 -2.75
N SER A 125 13.75 5.21 -2.83
CA SER A 125 12.49 5.05 -2.11
C SER A 125 11.57 4.08 -2.86
N VAL A 126 10.87 3.23 -2.10
CA VAL A 126 9.81 2.39 -2.67
C VAL A 126 8.63 3.25 -3.16
N MET A 127 8.55 4.51 -2.72
CA MET A 127 7.50 5.45 -3.11
C MET A 127 7.88 6.34 -4.29
N TYR A 128 9.01 6.08 -4.95
CA TYR A 128 9.33 6.78 -6.20
C TYR A 128 8.23 6.49 -7.24
N PRO A 129 7.77 7.52 -8.01
CA PRO A 129 6.58 7.38 -8.86
C PRO A 129 6.66 6.30 -9.94
N PHE A 130 7.87 6.00 -10.42
CA PHE A 130 8.09 4.98 -11.44
C PHE A 130 8.81 3.79 -10.82
N ASP A 131 8.38 2.57 -11.19
CA ASP A 131 8.96 1.35 -10.64
C ASP A 131 10.44 1.25 -10.97
N GLN A 132 11.28 1.21 -9.93
CA GLN A 132 12.72 1.03 -10.02
C GLN A 132 13.15 -0.34 -9.48
N GLY A 133 12.20 -1.24 -9.23
CA GLY A 133 12.47 -2.54 -8.63
C GLY A 133 12.79 -2.50 -7.14
N GLN A 134 12.59 -1.37 -6.47
CA GLN A 134 12.89 -1.24 -5.05
C GLN A 134 11.90 -2.05 -4.21
N THR A 135 12.42 -2.93 -3.36
CA THR A 135 11.62 -3.76 -2.45
C THR A 135 11.95 -3.50 -0.98
N THR A 136 13.03 -2.79 -0.70
CA THR A 136 13.49 -2.45 0.64
C THR A 136 13.14 -1.01 0.95
N LEU A 137 12.53 -0.76 2.10
CA LEU A 137 12.19 0.59 2.53
C LEU A 137 13.46 1.41 2.75
N SER A 138 13.51 2.61 2.16
CA SER A 138 14.60 3.54 2.39
C SER A 138 14.48 4.19 3.76
N HIS A 139 15.54 4.87 4.18
CA HIS A 139 15.51 5.65 5.43
C HIS A 139 14.37 6.69 5.40
N ALA A 140 14.17 7.35 4.27
CA ALA A 140 13.10 8.33 4.11
C ALA A 140 11.72 7.67 4.19
N ASP A 141 11.54 6.48 3.65
CA ASP A 141 10.29 5.72 3.75
C ASP A 141 9.95 5.40 5.20
N ILE A 142 10.94 4.93 5.95
CA ILE A 142 10.76 4.62 7.37
C ILE A 142 10.46 5.89 8.18
N SER A 143 11.13 7.00 7.87
CA SER A 143 10.84 8.29 8.52
C SER A 143 9.41 8.75 8.27
N ALA A 144 8.91 8.58 7.04
CA ALA A 144 7.53 8.93 6.69
C ALA A 144 6.53 8.04 7.46
N LEU A 145 6.80 6.73 7.57
CA LEU A 145 5.96 5.84 8.38
C LEU A 145 5.96 6.26 9.85
N LYS A 146 7.10 6.65 10.41
CA LYS A 146 7.19 7.13 11.79
C LYS A 146 6.35 8.39 12.01
N THR A 147 6.27 9.27 11.02
CA THR A 147 5.44 10.47 11.10
C THR A 147 3.97 10.11 11.28
N ILE A 148 3.52 9.03 10.63
CA ILE A 148 2.11 8.58 10.70
C ILE A 148 1.87 7.70 11.93
N TYR A 149 2.76 6.72 12.19
CA TYR A 149 2.51 5.62 13.13
C TYR A 149 3.44 5.59 14.35
N GLY A 150 4.56 6.25 14.27
CA GLY A 150 5.55 6.30 15.34
C GLY A 150 5.16 7.19 16.56
#